data_5e7d2a0edb826ce12feb2c958984c91f
#
_entry.id   5e7d2a0edb826ce12feb2c958984c91f
#
_cell.length_a   1.000
_cell.length_b   1.000
_cell.length_c   1.000
_cell.angle_alpha   90.00
_cell.angle_beta   90.00
_cell.angle_gamma   90.00
#
_symmetry.space_group_name_H-M   'P 1'
#
loop_
_entity.id
_entity.type
_entity.pdbx_description
1 polymer ?
#
loop_
_entity_poly.entity_id
_entity_poly.type
_entity_poly.pdbx_seq_one_letter_code
_entity_poly.pdbx_strand_id
1 'polypeptide(L)'
;AGRAGAKTLLMERNSQLGGTTTTGGVAYPGLFDAWGKQVISGIGWELVKESVELDGGKFPDFSKVPRVHHHNQIHINQFLYSILAEEKCQEAGVEIAYYEFPTALTQTENGWQVDCMGFGTKRRVICKQIVDCTGGAEVVGLLGLERLRGEERQPGSYLFKIGDPHNPASSQLRRLYVHGADSTNSRTVTLANLTGRKTILSRVRNSKERLMHLQPETGFRESFRIIGDTVITVQDYTSGRHFEDAVSYAFYPVDLHTRTGVKPKPLKRGIVPTVPLSSLIPKGSKNIIVAGRCISSDRLANSALR
;
A
#
# COMPACT_ATOMS: atom_id res chain seq x y z
N ALA A 1 3.32 12.62 11.53
CA ALA A 1 3.64 12.70 12.96
C ALA A 1 4.89 13.57 13.15
N GLY A 2 6.08 13.18 12.62
CA GLY A 2 7.33 13.92 12.78
C GLY A 2 7.24 15.40 12.41
N ARG A 3 6.74 15.73 11.21
CA ARG A 3 6.52 17.13 10.78
C ARG A 3 5.58 17.93 11.69
N ALA A 4 4.73 17.25 12.44
CA ALA A 4 3.86 17.86 13.46
C ALA A 4 4.52 17.93 14.86
N GLY A 5 5.83 17.69 14.98
CA GLY A 5 6.60 17.76 16.21
C GLY A 5 6.44 16.56 17.14
N ALA A 6 5.83 15.47 16.72
CA ALA A 6 5.73 14.26 17.52
C ALA A 6 7.05 13.47 17.45
N LYS A 7 7.61 13.05 18.60
CA LYS A 7 8.72 12.09 18.63
C LYS A 7 8.21 10.77 18.07
N THR A 8 8.74 10.36 16.92
CA THR A 8 8.21 9.28 16.11
C THR A 8 9.26 8.22 15.85
N LEU A 9 8.92 6.94 16.08
CA LEU A 9 9.67 5.78 15.64
C LEU A 9 8.87 5.09 14.52
N LEU A 10 9.51 4.84 13.39
CA LEU A 10 8.98 4.06 12.27
C LEU A 10 9.70 2.72 12.23
N MET A 11 8.95 1.64 12.40
CA MET A 11 9.47 0.28 12.26
C MET A 11 9.05 -0.29 10.91
N GLU A 12 10.01 -0.86 10.19
CA GLU A 12 9.77 -1.56 8.93
C GLU A 12 10.44 -2.94 8.98
N ARG A 13 9.69 -3.99 8.71
CA ARG A 13 10.19 -5.37 8.72
C ARG A 13 11.12 -5.71 7.56
N ASN A 14 11.11 -4.91 6.50
CA ASN A 14 11.97 -5.06 5.33
C ASN A 14 13.16 -4.09 5.38
N SER A 15 13.91 -4.04 4.28
CA SER A 15 15.12 -3.22 4.13
C SER A 15 14.86 -1.83 3.55
N GLN A 16 13.61 -1.48 3.27
CA GLN A 16 13.28 -0.23 2.57
C GLN A 16 11.85 0.21 2.85
N LEU A 17 11.60 1.51 2.82
CA LEU A 17 10.27 2.09 2.95
C LEU A 17 9.45 1.94 1.65
N GLY A 18 8.12 2.05 1.75
CA GLY A 18 7.19 2.13 0.63
C GLY A 18 6.37 0.86 0.37
N GLY A 19 6.71 -0.27 0.98
CA GLY A 19 5.93 -1.52 0.95
C GLY A 19 5.52 -1.95 -0.45
N THR A 20 4.22 -1.96 -0.76
CA THR A 20 3.69 -2.40 -2.06
C THR A 20 4.27 -1.60 -3.24
N THR A 21 4.55 -0.32 -3.06
CA THR A 21 5.09 0.55 -4.12
C THR A 21 6.55 0.23 -4.43
N THR A 22 7.33 -0.13 -3.44
CA THR A 22 8.78 -0.38 -3.55
C THR A 22 9.10 -1.87 -3.55
N THR A 23 8.92 -2.56 -2.43
CA THR A 23 9.20 -4.00 -2.31
C THR A 23 8.30 -4.85 -3.22
N GLY A 24 7.03 -4.52 -3.32
CA GLY A 24 6.09 -5.17 -4.25
C GLY A 24 6.20 -4.70 -5.70
N GLY A 25 6.90 -3.57 -5.94
CA GLY A 25 7.15 -3.01 -7.27
C GLY A 25 5.94 -2.42 -7.99
N VAL A 26 4.82 -2.20 -7.30
CA VAL A 26 3.64 -1.55 -7.88
C VAL A 26 3.88 -0.03 -7.91
N ALA A 27 4.81 0.39 -8.77
CA ALA A 27 5.34 1.75 -8.84
C ALA A 27 4.43 2.71 -9.65
N TYR A 28 3.13 2.69 -9.36
CA TYR A 28 2.10 3.50 -10.02
C TYR A 28 1.16 4.12 -8.98
N PRO A 29 1.65 5.03 -8.13
CA PRO A 29 0.80 5.72 -7.17
C PRO A 29 -0.22 6.60 -7.89
N GLY A 30 -1.34 6.81 -7.27
CA GLY A 30 -2.38 7.70 -7.80
C GLY A 30 -3.75 7.02 -7.83
N LEU A 31 -4.79 7.70 -8.31
CA LEU A 31 -4.71 8.96 -9.05
C LEU A 31 -4.66 10.17 -8.10
N PHE A 32 -3.91 11.22 -8.49
CA PHE A 32 -3.82 12.47 -7.74
C PHE A 32 -4.75 13.54 -8.30
N ASP A 33 -5.24 13.37 -9.53
CA ASP A 33 -6.13 14.27 -10.24
C ASP A 33 -7.48 13.64 -10.53
N ALA A 34 -8.49 14.49 -10.62
CA ALA A 34 -9.80 14.15 -11.11
C ALA A 34 -10.29 15.23 -12.07
N TRP A 35 -10.60 14.83 -13.31
CA TRP A 35 -11.17 15.70 -14.36
C TRP A 35 -10.46 17.03 -14.55
N GLY A 36 -9.14 17.00 -14.61
CA GLY A 36 -8.31 18.18 -14.85
C GLY A 36 -8.03 19.04 -13.61
N LYS A 37 -8.33 18.53 -12.42
CA LYS A 37 -8.04 19.18 -11.14
C LYS A 37 -7.29 18.23 -10.23
N GLN A 38 -6.26 18.74 -9.55
CA GLN A 38 -5.62 17.99 -8.48
C GLN A 38 -6.58 17.90 -7.28
N VAL A 39 -6.86 16.68 -6.81
CA VAL A 39 -7.75 16.41 -5.67
C VAL A 39 -7.02 15.79 -4.50
N ILE A 40 -5.87 15.20 -4.72
CA ILE A 40 -5.01 14.62 -3.70
C ILE A 40 -3.65 15.30 -3.74
N SER A 41 -3.16 15.73 -2.56
CA SER A 41 -1.89 16.42 -2.36
C SER A 41 -1.24 15.96 -1.05
N GLY A 42 -0.26 16.73 -0.54
CA GLY A 42 0.44 16.44 0.70
C GLY A 42 1.67 15.56 0.50
N ILE A 43 2.13 14.90 1.56
CA ILE A 43 3.41 14.18 1.61
C ILE A 43 3.55 13.14 0.51
N GLY A 44 2.49 12.38 0.21
CA GLY A 44 2.52 11.37 -0.86
C GLY A 44 2.74 12.00 -2.24
N TRP A 45 2.13 13.15 -2.50
CA TRP A 45 2.33 13.91 -3.73
C TRP A 45 3.75 14.51 -3.81
N GLU A 46 4.27 15.06 -2.71
CA GLU A 46 5.63 15.60 -2.63
C GLU A 46 6.66 14.54 -3.02
N LEU A 47 6.58 13.35 -2.43
CA LEU A 47 7.47 12.21 -2.74
C LEU A 47 7.37 11.77 -4.20
N VAL A 48 6.16 11.68 -4.73
CA VAL A 48 5.95 11.31 -6.15
C VAL A 48 6.54 12.35 -7.07
N LYS A 49 6.29 13.63 -6.79
CA LYS A 49 6.79 14.74 -7.59
C LYS A 49 8.32 14.73 -7.65
N GLU A 50 8.96 14.68 -6.50
CA GLU A 50 10.42 14.68 -6.39
C GLU A 50 11.04 13.45 -7.04
N SER A 51 10.43 12.26 -6.86
CA SER A 51 10.89 11.02 -7.51
C SER A 51 10.84 11.10 -9.04
N VAL A 52 9.79 11.70 -9.61
CA VAL A 52 9.65 11.89 -11.06
C VAL A 52 10.66 12.89 -11.58
N GLU A 53 10.84 14.03 -10.90
CA GLU A 53 11.77 15.09 -11.28
C GLU A 53 13.22 14.58 -11.27
N LEU A 54 13.64 13.89 -10.23
CA LEU A 54 15.00 13.33 -10.12
C LEU A 54 15.29 12.22 -11.14
N ASP A 55 14.25 11.45 -11.52
CA ASP A 55 14.39 10.39 -12.55
C ASP A 55 14.34 10.95 -14.00
N GLY A 56 14.20 12.28 -14.16
CA GLY A 56 14.06 12.93 -15.47
C GLY A 56 12.74 12.58 -16.16
N GLY A 57 11.75 12.10 -15.40
CA GLY A 57 10.44 11.72 -15.89
C GLY A 57 9.53 12.91 -16.21
N LYS A 58 8.32 12.61 -16.69
CA LYS A 58 7.30 13.62 -17.03
C LYS A 58 5.98 13.24 -16.41
N PHE A 59 5.25 14.26 -15.98
CA PHE A 59 3.87 14.08 -15.51
C PHE A 59 2.90 13.95 -16.69
N PRO A 60 1.81 13.20 -16.51
CA PRO A 60 0.69 13.27 -17.43
C PRO A 60 0.12 14.69 -17.53
N ASP A 61 -0.48 15.02 -18.65
CA ASP A 61 -1.22 16.27 -18.80
C ASP A 61 -2.57 16.16 -18.08
N PHE A 62 -2.61 16.58 -16.83
CA PHE A 62 -3.80 16.50 -15.99
C PHE A 62 -4.95 17.41 -16.44
N SER A 63 -4.72 18.35 -17.37
CA SER A 63 -5.80 19.15 -17.96
C SER A 63 -6.69 18.33 -18.87
N LYS A 64 -6.20 17.17 -19.33
CA LYS A 64 -6.92 16.24 -20.20
C LYS A 64 -7.56 15.12 -19.38
N VAL A 65 -8.86 14.92 -19.55
CA VAL A 65 -9.56 13.78 -18.95
C VAL A 65 -9.28 12.53 -19.79
N PRO A 66 -8.60 11.52 -19.26
CA PRO A 66 -8.24 10.34 -20.04
C PRO A 66 -9.47 9.44 -20.28
N ARG A 67 -9.47 8.71 -21.40
CA ARG A 67 -10.51 7.69 -21.68
C ARG A 67 -10.47 6.55 -20.66
N VAL A 68 -9.29 6.24 -20.14
CA VAL A 68 -9.04 5.19 -19.14
C VAL A 68 -8.12 5.73 -18.08
N HIS A 69 -8.39 5.39 -16.81
CA HIS A 69 -7.71 5.94 -15.64
C HIS A 69 -6.18 5.76 -15.64
N HIS A 70 -5.68 4.67 -16.21
CA HIS A 70 -4.25 4.39 -16.20
C HIS A 70 -3.41 5.35 -17.05
N HIS A 71 -4.03 6.17 -17.91
CA HIS A 71 -3.31 7.22 -18.64
C HIS A 71 -2.85 8.38 -17.75
N ASN A 72 -3.50 8.57 -16.59
CA ASN A 72 -3.09 9.56 -15.58
C ASN A 72 -2.36 8.92 -14.38
N GLN A 73 -2.05 7.62 -14.45
CA GLN A 73 -1.15 7.02 -13.47
C GLN A 73 0.27 7.54 -13.66
N ILE A 74 0.89 7.91 -12.56
CA ILE A 74 2.28 8.36 -12.57
C ILE A 74 3.17 7.14 -12.36
N HIS A 75 4.09 6.92 -13.27
CA HIS A 75 5.14 5.93 -13.09
C HIS A 75 6.31 6.55 -12.34
N ILE A 76 6.71 5.95 -11.24
CA ILE A 76 7.84 6.40 -10.43
C ILE A 76 8.99 5.40 -10.46
N ASN A 77 10.19 5.91 -10.22
CA ASN A 77 11.33 5.08 -9.88
C ASN A 77 11.20 4.62 -8.42
N GLN A 78 10.87 3.35 -8.21
CA GLN A 78 10.64 2.78 -6.88
C GLN A 78 11.86 2.86 -5.95
N PHE A 79 13.08 2.87 -6.51
CA PHE A 79 14.30 2.95 -5.72
C PHE A 79 14.52 4.38 -5.21
N LEU A 80 14.39 5.38 -6.08
CA LEU A 80 14.43 6.79 -5.68
C LEU A 80 13.33 7.11 -4.68
N TYR A 81 12.12 6.63 -4.92
CA TYR A 81 11.00 6.84 -4.00
C TYR A 81 11.28 6.32 -2.59
N SER A 82 11.92 5.15 -2.48
CA SER A 82 12.30 4.59 -1.18
C SER A 82 13.31 5.46 -0.45
N ILE A 83 14.37 5.90 -1.15
CA ILE A 83 15.44 6.74 -0.59
C ILE A 83 14.88 8.12 -0.16
N LEU A 84 14.04 8.72 -1.00
CA LEU A 84 13.39 9.99 -0.67
C LEU A 84 12.45 9.86 0.54
N ALA A 85 11.76 8.73 0.68
CA ALA A 85 10.94 8.49 1.85
C ALA A 85 11.77 8.41 3.14
N GLU A 86 12.96 7.81 3.09
CA GLU A 86 13.91 7.80 4.21
C GLU A 86 14.39 9.22 4.54
N GLU A 87 14.82 9.98 3.54
CA GLU A 87 15.26 11.37 3.69
C GLU A 87 14.18 12.22 4.35
N LYS A 88 12.93 12.18 3.84
CA LYS A 88 11.81 12.94 4.41
C LYS A 88 11.46 12.52 5.84
N CYS A 89 11.66 11.24 6.19
CA CYS A 89 11.52 10.79 7.56
C CYS A 89 12.61 11.38 8.47
N GLN A 90 13.87 11.34 8.03
CA GLN A 90 15.01 11.88 8.79
C GLN A 90 14.90 13.40 8.94
N GLU A 91 14.57 14.14 7.89
CA GLU A 91 14.31 15.59 7.93
C GLU A 91 13.21 15.94 8.94
N ALA A 92 12.22 15.07 9.11
CA ALA A 92 11.13 15.24 10.08
C ALA A 92 11.48 14.73 11.48
N GLY A 93 12.73 14.34 11.76
CA GLY A 93 13.18 13.82 13.04
C GLY A 93 12.57 12.45 13.40
N VAL A 94 12.17 11.67 12.40
CA VAL A 94 11.65 10.31 12.60
C VAL A 94 12.81 9.32 12.71
N GLU A 95 12.85 8.57 13.80
CA GLU A 95 13.75 7.40 13.94
C GLU A 95 13.23 6.27 13.06
N ILE A 96 14.10 5.70 12.21
CA ILE A 96 13.76 4.54 11.37
C ILE A 96 14.45 3.30 11.93
N ALA A 97 13.68 2.22 12.08
CA ALA A 97 14.17 0.91 12.51
C ALA A 97 13.78 -0.16 11.46
N TYR A 98 14.74 -0.55 10.64
CA TYR A 98 14.59 -1.64 9.69
C TYR A 98 14.73 -3.00 10.36
N TYR A 99 14.06 -4.00 9.77
CA TYR A 99 14.05 -5.39 10.25
C TYR A 99 13.54 -5.54 11.67
N GLU A 100 12.77 -4.57 12.16
CA GLU A 100 12.08 -4.64 13.43
C GLU A 100 10.56 -4.67 13.25
N PHE A 101 9.90 -5.42 14.11
CA PHE A 101 8.45 -5.53 14.12
C PHE A 101 7.92 -5.79 15.53
N PRO A 102 6.70 -5.34 15.84
CA PRO A 102 6.06 -5.61 17.12
C PRO A 102 5.69 -7.09 17.26
N THR A 103 5.87 -7.64 18.45
CA THR A 103 5.53 -9.03 18.77
C THR A 103 4.45 -9.14 19.84
N ALA A 104 4.33 -8.14 20.70
CA ALA A 104 3.28 -8.04 21.71
C ALA A 104 3.00 -6.58 22.05
N LEU A 105 1.76 -6.31 22.45
CA LEU A 105 1.33 -5.00 22.92
C LEU A 105 0.57 -5.14 24.22
N THR A 106 0.86 -4.23 25.15
CA THR A 106 0.14 -4.10 26.42
C THR A 106 -0.32 -2.65 26.56
N GLN A 107 -1.60 -2.47 26.78
CA GLN A 107 -2.16 -1.14 27.06
C GLN A 107 -1.68 -0.68 28.45
N THR A 108 -1.28 0.58 28.54
CA THR A 108 -0.91 1.25 29.78
C THR A 108 -1.88 2.38 30.07
N GLU A 109 -1.78 2.99 31.24
CA GLU A 109 -2.62 4.14 31.59
C GLU A 109 -2.51 5.29 30.55
N ASN A 110 -1.30 5.52 30.03
CA ASN A 110 -0.99 6.67 29.14
C ASN A 110 -0.60 6.28 27.72
N GLY A 111 -0.95 5.09 27.26
CA GLY A 111 -0.65 4.62 25.90
C GLY A 111 -0.34 3.14 25.81
N TRP A 112 0.81 2.80 25.27
CA TRP A 112 1.18 1.44 24.91
C TRP A 112 2.60 1.08 25.31
N GLN A 113 2.78 -0.15 25.77
CA GLN A 113 4.06 -0.84 25.80
C GLN A 113 4.08 -1.82 24.62
N VAL A 114 5.08 -1.70 23.77
CA VAL A 114 5.25 -2.52 22.56
C VAL A 114 6.54 -3.29 22.68
N ASP A 115 6.46 -4.61 22.74
CA ASP A 115 7.62 -5.49 22.66
C ASP A 115 7.96 -5.75 21.19
N CYS A 116 9.19 -5.50 20.80
CA CYS A 116 9.67 -5.55 19.44
C CYS A 116 10.84 -6.52 19.30
N MET A 117 10.95 -7.12 18.12
CA MET A 117 12.03 -8.04 17.75
C MET A 117 12.59 -7.68 16.37
N GLY A 118 13.89 -7.86 16.21
CA GLY A 118 14.63 -7.74 14.96
C GLY A 118 15.85 -8.64 14.97
N PHE A 119 16.78 -8.44 14.02
CA PHE A 119 18.02 -9.23 13.95
C PHE A 119 18.91 -8.98 15.19
N GLY A 120 18.96 -9.95 16.11
CA GLY A 120 19.72 -9.84 17.34
C GLY A 120 19.23 -8.78 18.32
N THR A 121 18.10 -8.14 18.04
CA THR A 121 17.53 -7.05 18.82
C THR A 121 16.23 -7.48 19.47
N LYS A 122 16.11 -7.23 20.76
CA LYS A 122 14.85 -7.25 21.50
C LYS A 122 14.76 -5.95 22.26
N ARG A 123 13.71 -5.19 22.03
CA ARG A 123 13.50 -3.95 22.78
C ARG A 123 12.04 -3.74 23.14
N ARG A 124 11.82 -2.89 24.10
CA ARG A 124 10.52 -2.43 24.54
C ARG A 124 10.39 -0.95 24.24
N VAL A 125 9.33 -0.59 23.57
CA VAL A 125 9.00 0.80 23.25
C VAL A 125 7.78 1.22 24.03
N ILE A 126 7.84 2.37 24.69
CA ILE A 126 6.70 3.00 25.34
C ILE A 126 6.26 4.16 24.45
N CYS A 127 5.00 4.17 24.03
CA CYS A 127 4.46 5.19 23.18
C CYS A 127 3.01 5.57 23.56
N LYS A 128 2.61 6.80 23.23
CA LYS A 128 1.25 7.28 23.47
C LYS A 128 0.27 6.82 22.41
N GLN A 129 0.74 6.72 21.16
CA GLN A 129 -0.09 6.46 19.98
C GLN A 129 0.59 5.45 19.08
N ILE A 130 -0.20 4.63 18.40
CA ILE A 130 0.26 3.70 17.38
C ILE A 130 -0.45 4.01 16.05
N VAL A 131 0.32 3.97 14.96
CA VAL A 131 -0.21 3.97 13.60
C VAL A 131 0.15 2.64 12.96
N ASP A 132 -0.83 1.75 12.80
CA ASP A 132 -0.63 0.46 12.13
C ASP A 132 -0.65 0.65 10.61
N CYS A 133 0.53 0.70 10.02
CA CYS A 133 0.76 0.77 8.56
C CYS A 133 1.17 -0.58 7.96
N THR A 134 0.97 -1.70 8.64
CA THR A 134 1.42 -3.03 8.20
C THR A 134 0.70 -3.52 6.92
N GLY A 135 -0.38 -2.84 6.54
CA GLY A 135 -1.21 -3.20 5.39
C GLY A 135 -2.08 -4.45 5.62
N GLY A 136 -1.90 -5.13 6.74
CA GLY A 136 -2.66 -6.30 7.15
C GLY A 136 -3.33 -6.12 8.51
N ALA A 137 -3.31 -4.91 9.10
CA ALA A 137 -3.76 -4.66 10.46
C ALA A 137 -3.13 -5.66 11.47
N GLU A 138 -1.83 -5.91 11.32
CA GLU A 138 -1.13 -6.93 12.12
C GLU A 138 -1.07 -6.53 13.60
N VAL A 139 -0.83 -5.24 13.88
CA VAL A 139 -0.84 -4.70 15.24
C VAL A 139 -2.22 -4.83 15.88
N VAL A 140 -3.28 -4.52 15.12
CA VAL A 140 -4.67 -4.72 15.56
C VAL A 140 -4.93 -6.19 15.89
N GLY A 141 -4.36 -7.10 15.08
CA GLY A 141 -4.44 -8.54 15.34
C GLY A 141 -3.70 -9.00 16.59
N LEU A 142 -2.54 -8.41 16.91
CA LEU A 142 -1.81 -8.69 18.16
C LEU A 142 -2.60 -8.26 19.40
N LEU A 143 -3.48 -7.29 19.27
CA LEU A 143 -4.40 -6.85 20.33
C LEU A 143 -5.62 -7.76 20.47
N GLY A 144 -5.80 -8.77 19.61
CA GLY A 144 -6.97 -9.64 19.62
C GLY A 144 -8.26 -8.96 19.13
N LEU A 145 -8.16 -7.77 18.52
CA LEU A 145 -9.33 -7.06 17.99
C LEU A 145 -9.80 -7.71 16.69
N GLU A 146 -11.10 -7.62 16.46
CA GLU A 146 -11.74 -8.24 15.29
C GLU A 146 -11.27 -7.60 13.98
N ARG A 147 -11.01 -8.44 12.99
CA ARG A 147 -10.60 -8.04 11.63
C ARG A 147 -11.42 -8.81 10.60
N LEU A 148 -11.77 -8.14 9.52
CA LEU A 148 -12.48 -8.74 8.39
C LEU A 148 -11.49 -9.33 7.38
N ARG A 149 -11.85 -10.49 6.84
CA ARG A 149 -11.18 -11.12 5.70
C ARG A 149 -12.24 -11.56 4.69
N GLY A 150 -12.04 -11.24 3.43
CA GLY A 150 -12.93 -11.72 2.37
C GLY A 150 -12.76 -13.22 2.12
N GLU A 151 -13.85 -13.92 1.79
CA GLU A 151 -13.81 -15.33 1.37
C GLU A 151 -13.16 -15.48 0.00
N GLU A 152 -13.58 -14.66 -0.97
CA GLU A 152 -12.95 -14.58 -2.28
C GLU A 152 -11.71 -13.69 -2.23
N ARG A 153 -10.64 -14.14 -2.91
CA ARG A 153 -9.36 -13.45 -2.93
C ARG A 153 -9.06 -12.91 -4.31
N GLN A 154 -8.68 -11.64 -4.35
CA GLN A 154 -8.08 -11.05 -5.54
C GLN A 154 -6.67 -11.62 -5.72
N PRO A 155 -6.23 -11.88 -6.97
CA PRO A 155 -4.87 -12.37 -7.18
C PRO A 155 -3.83 -11.33 -6.76
N GLY A 156 -2.74 -11.79 -6.20
CA GLY A 156 -1.54 -10.97 -6.03
C GLY A 156 -0.88 -10.70 -7.38
N SER A 157 -0.10 -9.64 -7.49
CA SER A 157 0.72 -9.34 -8.67
C SER A 157 2.19 -9.58 -8.36
N TYR A 158 2.81 -10.52 -9.07
CA TYR A 158 4.26 -10.68 -9.06
C TYR A 158 4.85 -9.94 -10.26
N LEU A 159 5.68 -8.94 -10.01
CA LEU A 159 6.27 -8.11 -11.05
C LEU A 159 7.73 -8.51 -11.31
N PHE A 160 8.11 -8.54 -12.57
CA PHE A 160 9.46 -8.87 -13.01
C PHE A 160 9.74 -8.22 -14.37
N LYS A 161 11.01 -8.08 -14.72
CA LYS A 161 11.42 -7.62 -16.06
C LYS A 161 12.11 -8.75 -16.81
N ILE A 162 11.80 -8.87 -18.08
CA ILE A 162 12.46 -9.75 -19.04
C ILE A 162 13.02 -8.92 -20.17
N GLY A 163 14.07 -9.41 -20.82
CA GLY A 163 14.70 -8.71 -21.95
C GLY A 163 15.93 -9.42 -22.43
N ASP A 164 16.75 -8.70 -23.20
CA ASP A 164 18.09 -9.10 -23.60
C ASP A 164 19.12 -8.44 -22.67
N PRO A 165 19.96 -9.20 -21.95
CA PRO A 165 20.99 -8.65 -21.08
C PRO A 165 22.02 -7.80 -21.82
N HIS A 166 22.20 -8.02 -23.13
CA HIS A 166 23.10 -7.22 -23.97
C HIS A 166 22.44 -5.95 -24.54
N ASN A 167 21.11 -5.82 -24.39
CA ASN A 167 20.34 -4.63 -24.75
C ASN A 167 19.35 -4.25 -23.64
N PRO A 168 19.80 -3.51 -22.61
CA PRO A 168 18.93 -3.13 -21.48
C PRO A 168 17.67 -2.37 -21.89
N ALA A 169 17.68 -1.67 -23.02
CA ALA A 169 16.52 -0.96 -23.55
C ALA A 169 15.39 -1.92 -23.99
N SER A 170 15.71 -3.20 -24.23
CA SER A 170 14.71 -4.22 -24.54
C SER A 170 13.89 -4.67 -23.30
N SER A 171 14.27 -4.21 -22.11
CA SER A 171 13.69 -4.64 -20.84
C SER A 171 12.20 -4.28 -20.75
N GLN A 172 11.36 -5.28 -20.56
CA GLN A 172 9.92 -5.14 -20.50
C GLN A 172 9.38 -5.61 -19.15
N LEU A 173 8.58 -4.75 -18.52
CA LEU A 173 7.86 -5.12 -17.30
C LEU A 173 6.79 -6.17 -17.62
N ARG A 174 6.76 -7.22 -16.84
CA ARG A 174 5.77 -8.29 -16.88
C ARG A 174 5.08 -8.43 -15.56
N ARG A 175 3.84 -8.89 -15.60
CA ARG A 175 3.01 -9.20 -14.45
C ARG A 175 2.55 -10.64 -14.50
N LEU A 176 2.71 -11.33 -13.39
CA LEU A 176 2.12 -12.64 -13.16
C LEU A 176 1.04 -12.49 -12.08
N TYR A 177 -0.16 -12.95 -12.33
CA TYR A 177 -1.20 -13.07 -11.30
C TYR A 177 -1.01 -14.35 -10.51
N VAL A 178 -0.85 -14.21 -9.20
CA VAL A 178 -0.76 -15.32 -8.25
C VAL A 178 -2.12 -15.47 -7.59
N HIS A 179 -2.89 -16.46 -8.06
CA HIS A 179 -4.23 -16.73 -7.54
C HIS A 179 -4.18 -17.35 -6.14
N GLY A 180 -5.18 -17.05 -5.31
CA GLY A 180 -5.24 -17.49 -3.93
C GLY A 180 -4.25 -16.81 -2.98
N ALA A 181 -3.46 -15.86 -3.49
CA ALA A 181 -2.50 -15.11 -2.69
C ALA A 181 -3.20 -14.12 -1.76
N ASP A 182 -2.79 -14.10 -0.51
CA ASP A 182 -3.13 -13.05 0.45
C ASP A 182 -1.96 -12.81 1.41
N SER A 183 -1.98 -11.68 2.12
CA SER A 183 -0.98 -11.32 3.12
C SER A 183 -1.51 -11.40 4.54
N THR A 184 -2.35 -12.39 4.84
CA THR A 184 -2.94 -12.55 6.17
C THR A 184 -1.99 -13.21 7.18
N ASN A 185 -1.01 -13.96 6.72
CA ASN A 185 0.03 -14.54 7.56
C ASN A 185 1.28 -14.92 6.73
N SER A 186 2.38 -15.20 7.40
CA SER A 186 3.67 -15.53 6.77
C SER A 186 3.61 -16.78 5.87
N ARG A 187 2.77 -17.76 6.16
CA ARG A 187 2.65 -19.00 5.36
C ARG A 187 1.99 -18.70 4.01
N THR A 188 0.91 -17.90 3.98
CA THR A 188 0.24 -17.50 2.73
C THR A 188 1.15 -16.63 1.88
N VAL A 189 1.91 -15.71 2.48
CA VAL A 189 2.93 -14.89 1.79
C VAL A 189 4.03 -15.77 1.20
N THR A 190 4.57 -16.70 1.99
CA THR A 190 5.60 -17.64 1.52
C THR A 190 5.11 -18.46 0.34
N LEU A 191 3.93 -19.05 0.45
CA LEU A 191 3.35 -19.88 -0.62
C LEU A 191 3.15 -19.07 -1.91
N ALA A 192 2.64 -17.83 -1.80
CA ALA A 192 2.43 -16.95 -2.94
C ALA A 192 3.76 -16.62 -3.65
N ASN A 193 4.80 -16.28 -2.89
CA ASN A 193 6.12 -15.97 -3.43
C ASN A 193 6.76 -17.18 -4.11
N LEU A 194 6.73 -18.35 -3.47
CA LEU A 194 7.28 -19.58 -4.05
C LEU A 194 6.53 -20.00 -5.32
N THR A 195 5.20 -19.92 -5.32
CA THR A 195 4.37 -20.24 -6.49
C THR A 195 4.66 -19.28 -7.64
N GLY A 196 4.72 -17.98 -7.37
CA GLY A 196 5.05 -16.96 -8.36
C GLY A 196 6.42 -17.18 -8.97
N ARG A 197 7.46 -17.37 -8.14
CA ARG A 197 8.83 -17.62 -8.58
C ARG A 197 8.97 -18.89 -9.40
N LYS A 198 8.34 -19.98 -8.98
CA LYS A 198 8.30 -21.25 -9.74
C LYS A 198 7.71 -21.05 -11.13
N THR A 199 6.61 -20.33 -11.24
CA THR A 199 5.96 -20.03 -12.51
C THR A 199 6.84 -19.16 -13.42
N ILE A 200 7.47 -18.12 -12.87
CA ILE A 200 8.40 -17.25 -13.61
C ILE A 200 9.60 -18.08 -14.11
N LEU A 201 10.19 -18.91 -13.26
CA LEU A 201 11.32 -19.78 -13.63
C LEU A 201 10.94 -20.74 -14.77
N SER A 202 9.76 -21.37 -14.69
CA SER A 202 9.25 -22.24 -15.76
C SER A 202 9.11 -21.47 -17.08
N ARG A 203 8.59 -20.24 -17.04
CA ARG A 203 8.46 -19.39 -18.21
C ARG A 203 9.83 -19.08 -18.84
N VAL A 204 10.81 -18.68 -18.03
CA VAL A 204 12.17 -18.35 -18.50
C VAL A 204 12.84 -19.58 -19.10
N ARG A 205 12.67 -20.77 -18.51
CA ARG A 205 13.22 -22.03 -19.06
C ARG A 205 12.65 -22.41 -20.42
N ASN A 206 11.39 -22.05 -20.67
CA ASN A 206 10.66 -22.41 -21.89
C ASN A 206 10.61 -21.29 -22.93
N SER A 207 11.42 -20.24 -22.76
CA SER A 207 11.48 -19.10 -23.68
C SER A 207 12.92 -18.69 -23.95
N LYS A 208 13.12 -17.80 -24.97
CA LYS A 208 14.40 -17.14 -25.21
C LYS A 208 14.58 -15.89 -24.33
N GLU A 209 13.55 -15.50 -23.59
CA GLU A 209 13.59 -14.33 -22.72
C GLU A 209 14.54 -14.57 -21.53
N ARG A 210 15.22 -13.52 -21.10
CA ARG A 210 16.06 -13.56 -19.90
C ARG A 210 15.44 -12.74 -18.79
N LEU A 211 15.54 -13.23 -17.56
CA LEU A 211 15.09 -12.52 -16.38
C LEU A 211 16.07 -11.40 -16.07
N MET A 212 15.64 -10.16 -16.20
CA MET A 212 16.45 -8.96 -15.97
C MET A 212 16.28 -8.41 -14.56
N HIS A 213 15.07 -8.56 -13.99
CA HIS A 213 14.74 -8.08 -12.66
C HIS A 213 13.57 -8.88 -12.08
N LEU A 214 13.60 -9.10 -10.77
CA LEU A 214 12.56 -9.77 -10.03
C LEU A 214 12.26 -8.98 -8.76
N GLN A 215 11.00 -8.64 -8.55
CA GLN A 215 10.60 -8.01 -7.28
C GLN A 215 10.80 -8.98 -6.11
N PRO A 216 11.17 -8.49 -4.92
CA PRO A 216 11.39 -9.34 -3.75
C PRO A 216 10.16 -10.15 -3.35
N GLU A 217 8.96 -9.56 -3.52
CA GLU A 217 7.72 -10.19 -3.10
C GLU A 217 6.54 -9.90 -4.05
N THR A 218 5.48 -10.69 -3.88
CA THR A 218 4.20 -10.47 -4.52
C THR A 218 3.53 -9.21 -3.95
N GLY A 219 3.07 -8.31 -4.81
CA GLY A 219 2.20 -7.21 -4.40
C GLY A 219 0.80 -7.74 -4.08
N PHE A 220 0.43 -7.77 -2.81
CA PHE A 220 -0.83 -8.31 -2.34
C PHE A 220 -1.95 -7.27 -2.37
N ARG A 221 -3.14 -7.70 -2.80
CA ARG A 221 -4.38 -6.92 -2.75
C ARG A 221 -5.26 -7.29 -1.56
N GLU A 222 -5.25 -8.56 -1.19
CA GLU A 222 -6.08 -9.08 -0.09
C GLU A 222 -5.26 -9.22 1.18
N SER A 223 -5.87 -8.76 2.28
CA SER A 223 -5.35 -8.87 3.63
C SER A 223 -6.52 -8.76 4.61
N PHE A 224 -6.22 -8.67 5.91
CA PHE A 224 -7.22 -8.24 6.88
C PHE A 224 -7.52 -6.75 6.74
N ARG A 225 -8.78 -6.39 7.01
CA ARG A 225 -9.26 -5.02 7.25
C ARG A 225 -9.79 -4.93 8.66
N ILE A 226 -9.65 -3.79 9.28
CA ILE A 226 -10.25 -3.56 10.59
C ILE A 226 -11.78 -3.45 10.50
N ILE A 227 -12.45 -3.66 11.61
CA ILE A 227 -13.79 -3.16 11.85
C ILE A 227 -13.62 -1.84 12.59
N GLY A 228 -13.89 -0.73 11.91
CA GLY A 228 -13.87 0.62 12.48
C GLY A 228 -15.24 1.04 12.99
N ASP A 229 -15.30 2.22 13.58
CA ASP A 229 -16.57 2.82 13.95
C ASP A 229 -17.43 3.14 12.73
N THR A 230 -16.76 3.43 11.59
CA THR A 230 -17.39 3.53 10.27
C THR A 230 -16.82 2.47 9.34
N VAL A 231 -17.69 1.78 8.60
CA VAL A 231 -17.30 0.90 7.49
C VAL A 231 -17.65 1.61 6.19
N ILE A 232 -16.66 1.99 5.39
CA ILE A 232 -16.90 2.61 4.08
C ILE A 232 -17.47 1.55 3.13
N THR A 233 -18.67 1.76 2.65
CA THR A 233 -19.32 0.87 1.67
C THR A 233 -19.01 1.32 0.25
N VAL A 234 -19.19 0.40 -0.71
CA VAL A 234 -19.10 0.76 -2.13
C VAL A 234 -20.13 1.82 -2.52
N GLN A 235 -21.28 1.83 -1.86
CA GLN A 235 -22.31 2.84 -2.06
C GLN A 235 -21.83 4.23 -1.61
N ASP A 236 -21.25 4.33 -0.41
CA ASP A 236 -20.66 5.58 0.09
C ASP A 236 -19.59 6.09 -0.89
N TYR A 237 -18.70 5.20 -1.32
CA TYR A 237 -17.61 5.52 -2.22
C TYR A 237 -18.12 6.00 -3.59
N THR A 238 -19.04 5.28 -4.21
CA THR A 238 -19.52 5.58 -5.58
C THR A 238 -20.54 6.72 -5.64
N SER A 239 -21.20 7.05 -4.52
CA SER A 239 -22.04 8.24 -4.42
C SER A 239 -21.26 9.51 -4.11
N GLY A 240 -19.98 9.38 -3.68
CA GLY A 240 -19.16 10.51 -3.29
C GLY A 240 -19.54 11.07 -1.92
N ARG A 241 -19.92 10.20 -0.99
CA ARG A 241 -20.28 10.63 0.37
C ARG A 241 -19.15 11.43 0.99
N HIS A 242 -19.50 12.61 1.50
CA HIS A 242 -18.65 13.42 2.35
C HIS A 242 -18.97 13.12 3.81
N PHE A 243 -17.96 12.65 4.55
CA PHE A 243 -18.10 12.40 5.99
C PHE A 243 -17.69 13.64 6.77
N GLU A 244 -18.32 13.89 7.92
CA GLU A 244 -18.02 15.05 8.78
C GLU A 244 -16.59 14.99 9.35
N ASP A 245 -16.11 13.77 9.66
CA ASP A 245 -14.78 13.50 10.17
C ASP A 245 -13.75 13.12 9.05
N ALA A 246 -13.97 13.61 7.83
CA ALA A 246 -13.11 13.31 6.69
C ALA A 246 -11.67 13.80 6.88
N VAL A 247 -10.69 12.92 6.66
CA VAL A 247 -9.25 13.21 6.76
C VAL A 247 -8.55 13.25 5.38
N SER A 248 -9.17 12.70 4.35
CA SER A 248 -8.63 12.74 2.99
C SER A 248 -9.72 12.57 1.93
N TYR A 249 -9.39 13.00 0.72
CA TYR A 249 -10.10 12.58 -0.48
C TYR A 249 -9.57 11.24 -0.98
N ALA A 250 -10.41 10.51 -1.72
CA ALA A 250 -10.02 9.33 -2.46
C ALA A 250 -10.57 9.40 -3.87
N PHE A 251 -9.74 9.07 -4.86
CA PHE A 251 -10.16 9.06 -6.25
C PHE A 251 -9.43 7.96 -7.03
N TYR A 252 -10.11 6.83 -7.15
CA TYR A 252 -9.67 5.71 -7.97
C TYR A 252 -10.90 4.94 -8.42
N PRO A 253 -10.92 4.33 -9.60
CA PRO A 253 -12.03 3.45 -9.99
C PRO A 253 -12.12 2.25 -9.05
N VAL A 254 -13.33 1.72 -8.86
CA VAL A 254 -13.51 0.43 -8.19
C VAL A 254 -12.83 -0.63 -9.05
N ASP A 255 -11.70 -1.14 -8.60
CA ASP A 255 -10.75 -1.97 -9.37
C ASP A 255 -10.65 -3.38 -8.77
N LEU A 256 -11.72 -4.14 -8.86
CA LEU A 256 -11.76 -5.52 -8.36
C LEU A 256 -11.16 -6.48 -9.39
N HIS A 257 -10.03 -7.09 -9.03
CA HIS A 257 -9.41 -8.14 -9.81
C HIS A 257 -10.10 -9.49 -9.56
N THR A 258 -10.61 -10.11 -10.62
CA THR A 258 -11.28 -11.41 -10.57
C THR A 258 -10.46 -12.47 -11.31
N ARG A 259 -10.90 -13.74 -11.24
CA ARG A 259 -10.29 -14.82 -12.04
C ARG A 259 -10.42 -14.60 -13.55
N THR A 260 -11.45 -13.92 -13.99
CA THR A 260 -11.77 -13.67 -15.40
C THR A 260 -11.26 -12.34 -15.92
N GLY A 261 -10.53 -11.58 -15.11
CA GLY A 261 -9.92 -10.30 -15.49
C GLY A 261 -10.32 -9.14 -14.59
N VAL A 262 -10.00 -7.95 -15.04
CA VAL A 262 -10.25 -6.69 -14.34
C VAL A 262 -11.18 -5.85 -15.19
N LYS A 263 -12.26 -5.36 -14.58
CA LYS A 263 -13.18 -4.38 -15.20
C LYS A 263 -13.33 -3.19 -14.24
N PRO A 264 -12.38 -2.24 -14.25
CA PRO A 264 -12.47 -1.06 -13.40
C PRO A 264 -13.76 -0.30 -13.69
N LYS A 265 -14.47 0.08 -12.62
CA LYS A 265 -15.67 0.91 -12.71
C LYS A 265 -15.30 2.33 -12.30
N PRO A 266 -15.16 3.27 -13.24
CA PRO A 266 -14.83 4.66 -12.92
C PRO A 266 -15.95 5.32 -12.14
N LEU A 267 -15.59 6.30 -11.30
CA LEU A 267 -16.55 7.16 -10.65
C LEU A 267 -17.25 8.07 -11.69
N LYS A 268 -18.49 8.41 -11.43
CA LYS A 268 -19.22 9.39 -12.25
C LYS A 268 -18.53 10.75 -12.14
N ARG A 269 -18.59 11.54 -13.21
CA ARG A 269 -17.99 12.89 -13.23
C ARG A 269 -18.53 13.75 -12.09
N GLY A 270 -17.64 14.44 -11.40
CA GLY A 270 -17.96 15.28 -10.25
C GLY A 270 -17.94 14.52 -8.89
N ILE A 271 -17.80 13.20 -8.88
CA ILE A 271 -17.80 12.40 -7.66
C ILE A 271 -16.39 12.21 -7.12
N VAL A 272 -16.07 12.81 -5.99
CA VAL A 272 -14.81 12.61 -5.23
C VAL A 272 -15.17 12.27 -3.79
N PRO A 273 -15.16 10.99 -3.41
CA PRO A 273 -15.48 10.57 -2.06
C PRO A 273 -14.41 10.97 -1.06
N THR A 274 -14.77 10.94 0.22
CA THR A 274 -13.83 11.17 1.33
C THR A 274 -13.62 9.91 2.16
N VAL A 275 -12.53 9.89 2.92
CA VAL A 275 -12.19 8.84 3.90
C VAL A 275 -12.36 9.42 5.30
N PRO A 276 -13.27 8.90 6.13
CA PRO A 276 -13.48 9.38 7.49
C PRO A 276 -12.43 8.84 8.46
N LEU A 277 -12.08 9.63 9.47
CA LEU A 277 -11.18 9.21 10.55
C LEU A 277 -11.72 7.97 11.28
N SER A 278 -13.03 7.89 11.49
CA SER A 278 -13.71 6.76 12.13
C SER A 278 -13.55 5.42 11.40
N SER A 279 -13.19 5.44 10.11
CA SER A 279 -12.82 4.22 9.37
C SER A 279 -11.37 3.78 9.59
N LEU A 280 -10.56 4.61 10.22
CA LEU A 280 -9.15 4.33 10.55
C LEU A 280 -8.99 3.88 12.00
N ILE A 281 -10.00 4.00 12.83
CA ILE A 281 -9.97 3.66 14.25
C ILE A 281 -10.57 2.27 14.44
N PRO A 282 -9.80 1.26 14.91
CA PRO A 282 -10.36 -0.04 15.24
C PRO A 282 -11.41 0.08 16.35
N LYS A 283 -12.60 -0.47 16.14
CA LYS A 283 -13.71 -0.40 17.09
C LYS A 283 -13.30 -0.92 18.46
N GLY A 284 -13.64 -0.15 19.48
CA GLY A 284 -13.30 -0.48 20.87
C GLY A 284 -11.85 -0.24 21.27
N SER A 285 -11.03 0.33 20.39
CA SER A 285 -9.64 0.69 20.69
C SER A 285 -9.48 2.17 21.08
N LYS A 286 -8.36 2.47 21.73
CA LYS A 286 -7.93 3.84 22.02
C LYS A 286 -6.46 3.98 21.64
N ASN A 287 -6.09 5.18 21.19
CA ASN A 287 -4.68 5.50 20.90
C ASN A 287 -4.03 4.62 19.84
N ILE A 288 -4.82 4.08 18.92
CA ILE A 288 -4.36 3.36 17.74
C ILE A 288 -5.22 3.72 16.54
N ILE A 289 -4.58 3.95 15.41
CA ILE A 289 -5.22 4.09 14.10
C ILE A 289 -4.54 3.20 13.09
N VAL A 290 -5.21 2.90 12.00
CA VAL A 290 -4.62 2.17 10.87
C VAL A 290 -4.51 3.06 9.64
N ALA A 291 -3.58 2.75 8.74
CA ALA A 291 -3.46 3.42 7.45
C ALA A 291 -3.13 2.42 6.34
N GLY A 292 -3.66 2.68 5.15
CA GLY A 292 -3.47 1.85 3.97
C GLY A 292 -4.62 0.88 3.70
N ARG A 293 -4.34 -0.24 3.03
CA ARG A 293 -5.38 -1.19 2.56
C ARG A 293 -6.17 -1.91 3.67
N CYS A 294 -5.75 -1.78 4.92
CA CYS A 294 -6.41 -2.40 6.07
C CYS A 294 -7.50 -1.54 6.73
N ILE A 295 -7.79 -0.36 6.18
CA ILE A 295 -8.86 0.50 6.70
C ILE A 295 -10.23 -0.17 6.63
N SER A 296 -11.15 0.28 7.48
CA SER A 296 -12.50 -0.25 7.60
C SER A 296 -13.33 0.06 6.35
N SER A 297 -13.56 -0.95 5.53
CA SER A 297 -14.33 -0.83 4.29
C SER A 297 -14.89 -2.17 3.85
N ASP A 298 -15.93 -2.15 3.03
CA ASP A 298 -16.31 -3.35 2.32
C ASP A 298 -15.27 -3.71 1.23
N ARG A 299 -15.36 -4.90 0.66
CA ARG A 299 -14.37 -5.41 -0.31
C ARG A 299 -14.32 -4.59 -1.59
N LEU A 300 -15.47 -4.10 -2.07
CA LEU A 300 -15.55 -3.33 -3.30
C LEU A 300 -14.98 -1.92 -3.11
N ALA A 301 -15.37 -1.24 -2.03
CA ALA A 301 -14.78 0.05 -1.66
C ALA A 301 -13.26 -0.08 -1.46
N ASN A 302 -12.81 -1.13 -0.74
CA ASN A 302 -11.39 -1.38 -0.53
C ASN A 302 -10.60 -1.52 -1.83
N SER A 303 -11.20 -2.05 -2.88
CA SER A 303 -10.53 -2.18 -4.18
C SER A 303 -10.16 -0.84 -4.82
N ALA A 304 -10.77 0.25 -4.37
CA ALA A 304 -10.48 1.62 -4.79
C ALA A 304 -9.67 2.42 -3.75
N LEU A 305 -9.71 2.00 -2.48
CA LEU A 305 -9.10 2.72 -1.35
C LEU A 305 -7.67 2.23 -0.98
N ARG A 306 -7.25 1.10 -1.55
CA ARG A 306 -5.94 0.50 -1.25
C ARG A 306 -4.80 1.10 -2.06
#